data_78e1591c7b8fb6b056413504a884d088
#
_entry.id   78e1591c7b8fb6b056413504a884d088
#
_cell.length_a   1.000
_cell.length_b   1.000
_cell.length_c   1.000
_cell.angle_alpha   90.00
_cell.angle_beta   90.00
_cell.angle_gamma   90.00
#
_symmetry.space_group_name_H-M   'P 1'
#
loop_
_entity.id
_entity.type
_entity.pdbx_description
1 polymer ?
#
loop_
_entity_poly.entity_id
_entity_poly.type
_entity_poly.pdbx_seq_one_letter_code
_entity_poly.pdbx_strand_id
1 'polypeptide(L)'
;FEEVNMKLSFHGGVQEVTGSCYLLQTEQINILVDCGMFQGADDTSDVNFDDFAFDPGNVQALLVTHAHLDHIGRIPRLVQKGFKGKIISTAATRDLARLILEDALSLARREDRKLFDEKDIEHAFSLWEAVPYYEKKEIGDIAYQLDRSGHILGSSFIELWVEGKHVLFTGDFGNVPSTLLPPPDLVSG
;
A
#
# COMPACT_ATOMS: atom_id res chain seq x y z
N PHE A 1 -7.81 32.07 -5.70
CA PHE A 1 -7.76 30.59 -5.75
C PHE A 1 -6.32 30.22 -5.50
N GLU A 2 -6.01 29.55 -4.38
CA GLU A 2 -4.70 28.94 -4.18
C GLU A 2 -4.53 27.84 -5.22
N GLU A 3 -3.43 27.87 -5.96
CA GLU A 3 -3.08 26.85 -6.91
C GLU A 3 -2.78 25.55 -6.13
N VAL A 4 -3.56 24.51 -6.38
CA VAL A 4 -3.33 23.19 -5.75
C VAL A 4 -2.26 22.49 -6.59
N ASN A 5 -1.07 22.32 -6.00
CA ASN A 5 0.08 21.68 -6.68
C ASN A 5 0.17 20.17 -6.40
N MET A 6 -0.89 19.58 -5.83
CA MET A 6 -0.97 18.15 -5.59
C MET A 6 -1.21 17.38 -6.89
N LYS A 7 -0.43 16.31 -7.10
CA LYS A 7 -0.59 15.38 -8.22
C LYS A 7 -0.84 13.97 -7.71
N LEU A 8 -1.91 13.33 -8.19
CA LEU A 8 -2.18 11.92 -7.98
C LEU A 8 -1.94 11.14 -9.27
N SER A 9 -1.08 10.12 -9.19
CA SER A 9 -0.75 9.23 -10.32
C SER A 9 -1.10 7.79 -9.97
N PHE A 10 -1.63 7.07 -10.95
CA PHE A 10 -2.10 5.69 -10.81
C PHE A 10 -1.11 4.76 -11.53
N HIS A 11 -0.52 3.81 -10.81
CA HIS A 11 0.50 2.88 -11.31
C HIS A 11 0.03 1.43 -11.26
N GLY A 12 -1.28 1.22 -11.17
CA GLY A 12 -2.03 -0.03 -11.11
C GLY A 12 -3.35 0.15 -10.37
N GLY A 13 -4.23 -0.86 -10.40
CA GLY A 13 -5.56 -0.77 -9.82
C GLY A 13 -6.51 0.20 -10.56
N VAL A 14 -6.23 0.52 -11.84
CA VAL A 14 -7.05 1.37 -12.71
C VAL A 14 -7.23 0.68 -14.05
N GLN A 15 -8.46 0.51 -14.49
CA GLN A 15 -8.86 -0.32 -15.64
C GLN A 15 -8.60 -1.82 -15.45
N GLU A 16 -8.09 -2.21 -14.30
CA GLU A 16 -7.85 -3.58 -13.85
C GLU A 16 -8.03 -3.65 -12.33
N VAL A 17 -8.28 -4.85 -11.80
CA VAL A 17 -8.65 -5.03 -10.39
C VAL A 17 -7.42 -5.12 -9.47
N THR A 18 -6.27 -5.56 -9.98
CA THR A 18 -5.09 -5.90 -9.18
C THR A 18 -3.93 -4.93 -9.39
N GLY A 19 -2.88 -5.04 -8.56
CA GLY A 19 -1.68 -4.23 -8.66
C GLY A 19 -1.82 -2.82 -8.11
N SER A 20 -2.69 -2.61 -7.13
CA SER A 20 -2.96 -1.29 -6.52
C SER A 20 -1.68 -0.55 -6.16
N CYS A 21 -1.49 0.64 -6.73
CA CYS A 21 -0.31 1.47 -6.50
C CYS A 21 -0.62 2.92 -6.89
N TYR A 22 -0.73 3.80 -5.91
CA TYR A 22 -1.13 5.19 -6.12
C TYR A 22 -0.06 6.12 -5.55
N LEU A 23 0.46 7.01 -6.39
CA LEU A 23 1.48 8.00 -6.01
C LEU A 23 0.84 9.38 -5.85
N LEU A 24 0.84 9.89 -4.62
CA LEU A 24 0.46 11.25 -4.30
C LEU A 24 1.73 12.08 -4.12
N GLN A 25 1.80 13.19 -4.82
CA GLN A 25 2.94 14.11 -4.83
C GLN A 25 2.49 15.51 -4.45
N THR A 26 3.19 16.15 -3.53
CA THR A 26 3.12 17.58 -3.25
C THR A 26 4.45 18.26 -3.60
N GLU A 27 4.57 19.53 -3.33
CA GLU A 27 5.87 20.23 -3.46
C GLU A 27 6.93 19.73 -2.46
N GLN A 28 6.50 19.12 -1.35
CA GLN A 28 7.38 18.75 -0.24
C GLN A 28 7.64 17.25 -0.15
N ILE A 29 6.64 16.41 -0.50
CA ILE A 29 6.68 14.98 -0.21
C ILE A 29 5.98 14.15 -1.28
N ASN A 30 6.48 12.95 -1.49
CA ASN A 30 5.86 11.92 -2.31
C ASN A 30 5.48 10.75 -1.40
N ILE A 31 4.21 10.35 -1.39
CA ILE A 31 3.75 9.15 -0.71
C ILE A 31 3.06 8.19 -1.68
N LEU A 32 3.29 6.90 -1.43
CA LEU A 32 2.54 5.82 -2.06
C LEU A 32 1.39 5.38 -1.15
N VAL A 33 0.30 4.97 -1.77
CA VAL A 33 -0.74 4.15 -1.14
C VAL A 33 -0.79 2.83 -1.89
N ASP A 34 -0.49 1.75 -1.18
CA ASP A 34 -0.30 0.39 -1.65
C ASP A 34 0.83 0.24 -2.68
N CYS A 35 1.32 -0.99 -2.84
CA CYS A 35 2.30 -1.37 -3.84
C CYS A 35 2.09 -2.86 -4.18
N GLY A 36 1.02 -3.12 -4.89
CA GLY A 36 0.49 -4.45 -5.14
C GLY A 36 1.10 -5.16 -6.33
N MET A 37 0.94 -6.47 -6.34
CA MET A 37 1.28 -7.35 -7.45
C MET A 37 0.10 -7.44 -8.43
N PHE A 38 0.38 -7.34 -9.71
CA PHE A 38 -0.60 -7.67 -10.75
C PHE A 38 -0.86 -9.17 -10.74
N GLN A 39 -2.12 -9.54 -10.73
CA GLN A 39 -2.58 -10.93 -10.71
C GLN A 39 -3.62 -11.13 -11.80
N GLY A 40 -3.61 -12.27 -12.47
CA GLY A 40 -4.56 -12.59 -13.55
C GLY A 40 -3.94 -13.49 -14.61
N ALA A 41 -4.33 -13.29 -15.88
CA ALA A 41 -3.83 -14.06 -17.01
C ALA A 41 -2.29 -13.92 -17.17
N ASP A 42 -1.65 -14.89 -17.82
CA ASP A 42 -0.19 -15.04 -17.90
C ASP A 42 0.55 -13.76 -18.33
N ASP A 43 -0.05 -12.94 -19.20
CA ASP A 43 0.55 -11.70 -19.67
C ASP A 43 0.66 -10.60 -18.60
N THR A 44 -0.20 -10.61 -17.58
CA THR A 44 -0.16 -9.58 -16.53
C THR A 44 0.91 -9.84 -15.47
N SER A 45 1.35 -11.08 -15.33
CA SER A 45 2.38 -11.45 -14.34
C SER A 45 3.76 -10.89 -14.70
N ASP A 46 4.06 -10.66 -15.97
CA ASP A 46 5.34 -10.13 -16.44
C ASP A 46 5.52 -8.65 -16.08
N VAL A 47 4.43 -7.88 -16.03
CA VAL A 47 4.44 -6.46 -15.59
C VAL A 47 5.02 -6.29 -14.18
N ASN A 48 4.92 -7.31 -13.33
CA ASN A 48 5.52 -7.25 -11.99
C ASN A 48 7.05 -7.13 -12.01
N PHE A 49 7.70 -7.58 -13.09
CA PHE A 49 9.15 -7.52 -13.27
C PHE A 49 9.63 -6.21 -13.89
N ASP A 50 8.73 -5.40 -14.43
CA ASP A 50 9.07 -4.09 -14.96
C ASP A 50 9.57 -3.14 -13.86
N ASP A 51 10.31 -2.13 -14.26
CA ASP A 51 10.70 -1.06 -13.36
C ASP A 51 9.48 -0.17 -13.05
N PHE A 52 9.49 0.44 -11.86
CA PHE A 52 8.45 1.40 -11.50
C PHE A 52 8.53 2.61 -12.43
N ALA A 53 7.37 3.13 -12.86
CA ALA A 53 7.30 4.33 -13.68
C ALA A 53 7.58 5.64 -12.88
N PHE A 54 8.06 5.50 -11.65
CA PHE A 54 8.53 6.56 -10.77
C PHE A 54 9.83 6.11 -10.08
N ASP A 55 10.58 7.04 -9.51
CA ASP A 55 11.78 6.72 -8.75
C ASP A 55 11.41 6.34 -7.30
N PRO A 56 11.54 5.06 -6.86
CA PRO A 56 11.28 4.65 -5.50
C PRO A 56 12.13 5.39 -4.44
N GLY A 57 13.34 5.84 -4.81
CA GLY A 57 14.21 6.59 -3.91
C GLY A 57 13.68 7.97 -3.53
N ASN A 58 12.74 8.49 -4.32
CA ASN A 58 12.09 9.79 -4.10
C ASN A 58 10.74 9.67 -3.36
N VAL A 59 10.40 8.50 -2.82
CA VAL A 59 9.18 8.27 -2.04
C VAL A 59 9.52 8.24 -0.55
N GLN A 60 8.89 9.09 0.24
CA GLN A 60 9.18 9.23 1.67
C GLN A 60 8.35 8.30 2.54
N ALA A 61 7.18 7.89 2.08
CA ALA A 61 6.35 6.93 2.81
C ALA A 61 5.48 6.09 1.87
N LEU A 62 5.16 4.88 2.34
CA LEU A 62 4.17 3.98 1.77
C LEU A 62 3.11 3.70 2.84
N LEU A 63 1.88 4.07 2.59
CA LEU A 63 0.72 3.73 3.42
C LEU A 63 0.08 2.46 2.84
N VAL A 64 -0.17 1.47 3.68
CA VAL A 64 -0.72 0.17 3.25
C VAL A 64 -2.12 -0.02 3.81
N THR A 65 -3.09 -0.23 2.92
CA THR A 65 -4.49 -0.42 3.28
C THR A 65 -4.74 -1.78 3.93
N HIS A 66 -4.23 -2.85 3.35
CA HIS A 66 -4.39 -4.21 3.88
C HIS A 66 -3.39 -5.19 3.24
N ALA A 67 -3.39 -6.44 3.70
CA ALA A 67 -2.32 -7.39 3.42
C ALA A 67 -2.56 -8.32 2.21
N HIS A 68 -3.52 -8.06 1.32
CA HIS A 68 -3.65 -8.86 0.10
C HIS A 68 -2.50 -8.61 -0.87
N LEU A 69 -2.14 -9.62 -1.64
CA LEU A 69 -0.95 -9.61 -2.48
C LEU A 69 -1.00 -8.53 -3.58
N ASP A 70 -2.19 -8.22 -4.08
CA ASP A 70 -2.44 -7.15 -5.04
C ASP A 70 -2.40 -5.73 -4.43
N HIS A 71 -2.13 -5.63 -3.11
CA HIS A 71 -1.87 -4.37 -2.39
C HIS A 71 -0.46 -4.29 -1.79
N ILE A 72 0.21 -5.44 -1.55
CA ILE A 72 1.54 -5.46 -0.91
C ILE A 72 2.62 -6.19 -1.71
N GLY A 73 2.26 -6.93 -2.74
CA GLY A 73 3.12 -7.96 -3.34
C GLY A 73 4.40 -7.43 -3.98
N ARG A 74 4.48 -6.14 -4.34
CA ARG A 74 5.71 -5.51 -4.86
C ARG A 74 6.47 -4.65 -3.83
N ILE A 75 6.07 -4.66 -2.56
CA ILE A 75 6.78 -3.89 -1.51
C ILE A 75 8.26 -4.32 -1.39
N PRO A 76 8.63 -5.61 -1.34
CA PRO A 76 10.04 -5.99 -1.28
C PRO A 76 10.82 -5.54 -2.52
N ARG A 77 10.20 -5.58 -3.71
CA ARG A 77 10.80 -5.05 -4.94
C ARG A 77 10.96 -3.53 -4.89
N LEU A 78 9.99 -2.80 -4.33
CA LEU A 78 10.08 -1.35 -4.15
C LEU A 78 11.32 -0.99 -3.32
N VAL A 79 11.55 -1.70 -2.23
CA VAL A 79 12.75 -1.54 -1.37
C VAL A 79 14.03 -1.93 -2.13
N GLN A 80 14.02 -3.04 -2.87
CA GLN A 80 15.13 -3.45 -3.73
C GLN A 80 15.50 -2.38 -4.76
N LYS A 81 14.50 -1.62 -5.26
CA LYS A 81 14.67 -0.54 -6.23
C LYS A 81 15.00 0.83 -5.61
N GLY A 82 15.27 0.88 -4.32
CA GLY A 82 15.84 2.05 -3.65
C GLY A 82 14.91 2.81 -2.72
N PHE A 83 13.70 2.33 -2.46
CA PHE A 83 12.83 2.92 -1.44
C PHE A 83 13.48 2.80 -0.06
N LYS A 84 13.46 3.91 0.69
CA LYS A 84 14.05 4.03 2.04
C LYS A 84 13.11 4.71 3.02
N GLY A 85 11.91 5.05 2.58
CA GLY A 85 10.89 5.69 3.40
C GLY A 85 10.27 4.75 4.42
N LYS A 86 9.32 5.26 5.19
CA LYS A 86 8.55 4.45 6.13
C LYS A 86 7.45 3.68 5.42
N ILE A 87 7.24 2.41 5.79
CA ILE A 87 6.06 1.64 5.44
C ILE A 87 5.11 1.69 6.64
N ILE A 88 3.87 2.07 6.44
CA ILE A 88 2.93 2.36 7.52
C ILE A 88 1.63 1.61 7.30
N SER A 89 1.20 0.86 8.31
CA SER A 89 -0.09 0.17 8.34
C SER A 89 -0.55 -0.09 9.78
N THR A 90 -1.68 -0.75 9.94
CA THR A 90 -2.04 -1.34 11.23
C THR A 90 -1.08 -2.48 11.59
N ALA A 91 -0.98 -2.82 12.88
CA ALA A 91 -0.13 -3.94 13.34
C ALA A 91 -0.56 -5.28 12.73
N ALA A 92 -1.87 -5.53 12.64
CA ALA A 92 -2.38 -6.78 12.07
C ALA A 92 -2.09 -6.88 10.57
N THR A 93 -2.22 -5.79 9.81
CA THR A 93 -1.82 -5.75 8.39
C THR A 93 -0.34 -6.05 8.22
N ARG A 94 0.54 -5.45 9.03
CA ARG A 94 1.98 -5.73 9.00
C ARG A 94 2.28 -7.22 9.26
N ASP A 95 1.67 -7.80 10.29
CA ASP A 95 1.94 -9.18 10.69
C ASP A 95 1.43 -10.18 9.62
N LEU A 96 0.25 -9.93 9.04
CA LEU A 96 -0.27 -10.72 7.92
C LEU A 96 0.57 -10.53 6.65
N ALA A 97 1.04 -9.32 6.36
CA ALA A 97 1.87 -9.04 5.20
C ALA A 97 3.17 -9.87 5.23
N ARG A 98 3.77 -10.07 6.41
CA ARG A 98 4.95 -10.94 6.54
C ARG A 98 4.64 -12.37 6.06
N LEU A 99 3.58 -12.96 6.59
CA LEU A 99 3.19 -14.33 6.24
C LEU A 99 2.91 -14.46 4.74
N ILE A 100 2.17 -13.51 4.17
CA ILE A 100 1.78 -13.54 2.76
C ILE A 100 2.99 -13.36 1.83
N LEU A 101 3.92 -12.46 2.14
CA LEU A 101 5.11 -12.22 1.34
C LEU A 101 6.10 -13.41 1.41
N GLU A 102 6.26 -14.03 2.59
CA GLU A 102 7.07 -15.24 2.77
C GLU A 102 6.48 -16.44 1.99
N ASP A 103 5.16 -16.61 2.01
CA ASP A 103 4.47 -17.65 1.25
C ASP A 103 4.59 -17.40 -0.27
N ALA A 104 4.36 -16.18 -0.73
CA ALA A 104 4.54 -15.80 -2.14
C ALA A 104 5.97 -16.07 -2.64
N LEU A 105 6.99 -15.75 -1.83
CA LEU A 105 8.38 -16.07 -2.17
C LEU A 105 8.62 -17.59 -2.24
N SER A 106 8.03 -18.35 -1.31
CA SER A 106 8.13 -19.82 -1.31
C SER A 106 7.52 -20.45 -2.58
N LEU A 107 6.38 -19.95 -3.03
CA LEU A 107 5.74 -20.37 -4.28
C LEU A 107 6.60 -19.98 -5.49
N ALA A 108 7.03 -18.73 -5.58
CA ALA A 108 7.85 -18.23 -6.68
C ALA A 108 9.20 -18.96 -6.83
N ARG A 109 9.79 -19.44 -5.73
CA ARG A 109 11.00 -20.28 -5.76
C ARG A 109 10.78 -21.64 -6.42
N ARG A 110 9.59 -22.22 -6.29
CA ARG A 110 9.22 -23.50 -6.94
C ARG A 110 9.03 -23.35 -8.44
N GLU A 111 8.62 -22.16 -8.88
CA GLU A 111 8.36 -21.84 -10.28
C GLU A 111 9.58 -21.20 -10.99
N ASP A 112 10.70 -21.01 -10.26
CA ASP A 112 11.91 -20.29 -10.73
C ASP A 112 11.61 -18.87 -11.24
N ARG A 113 10.62 -18.19 -10.64
CA ARG A 113 10.10 -16.86 -11.06
C ARG A 113 10.01 -15.89 -9.89
N LYS A 114 11.05 -15.76 -9.10
CA LYS A 114 11.04 -14.87 -7.94
C LYS A 114 11.24 -13.39 -8.33
N LEU A 115 10.38 -12.54 -7.79
CA LEU A 115 10.40 -11.09 -7.97
C LEU A 115 11.38 -10.40 -6.99
N PHE A 116 11.60 -10.99 -5.81
CA PHE A 116 12.43 -10.50 -4.71
C PHE A 116 13.01 -11.67 -3.91
N ASP A 117 13.95 -11.38 -3.03
CA ASP A 117 14.56 -12.34 -2.12
C ASP A 117 14.13 -12.11 -0.65
N GLU A 118 14.46 -13.07 0.22
CA GLU A 118 14.20 -13.00 1.67
C GLU A 118 14.79 -11.75 2.33
N LYS A 119 16.01 -11.35 1.92
CA LYS A 119 16.65 -10.11 2.38
C LYS A 119 15.84 -8.84 2.05
N ASP A 120 15.10 -8.85 0.93
CA ASP A 120 14.28 -7.72 0.51
C ASP A 120 13.00 -7.63 1.38
N ILE A 121 12.45 -8.79 1.81
CA ILE A 121 11.38 -8.86 2.81
C ILE A 121 11.89 -8.31 4.15
N GLU A 122 13.03 -8.81 4.66
CA GLU A 122 13.59 -8.35 5.93
C GLU A 122 13.88 -6.84 5.92
N HIS A 123 14.42 -6.32 4.80
CA HIS A 123 14.63 -4.90 4.65
C HIS A 123 13.32 -4.11 4.66
N ALA A 124 12.28 -4.56 3.95
CA ALA A 124 10.96 -3.93 3.99
C ALA A 124 10.41 -3.87 5.43
N PHE A 125 10.51 -4.99 6.17
CA PHE A 125 10.03 -5.03 7.55
C PHE A 125 10.87 -4.19 8.53
N SER A 126 12.13 -3.92 8.22
CA SER A 126 12.94 -2.96 9.01
C SER A 126 12.47 -1.51 8.86
N LEU A 127 11.76 -1.19 7.79
CA LEU A 127 11.16 0.13 7.52
C LEU A 127 9.69 0.22 7.96
N TRP A 128 9.10 -0.89 8.43
CA TRP A 128 7.65 -0.97 8.68
C TRP A 128 7.26 -0.52 10.08
N GLU A 129 6.48 0.55 10.15
CA GLU A 129 5.91 1.13 11.37
C GLU A 129 4.43 0.74 11.49
N ALA A 130 4.04 0.17 12.63
CA ALA A 130 2.64 -0.10 12.93
C ALA A 130 2.02 1.09 13.65
N VAL A 131 0.85 1.52 13.20
CA VAL A 131 0.08 2.60 13.81
C VAL A 131 -1.33 2.13 14.18
N PRO A 132 -1.94 2.64 15.25
CA PRO A 132 -3.31 2.30 15.59
C PRO A 132 -4.31 2.96 14.63
N TYR A 133 -5.54 2.45 14.61
CA TYR A 133 -6.67 3.13 13.97
C TYR A 133 -6.99 4.44 14.70
N TYR A 134 -7.59 5.39 13.96
CA TYR A 134 -8.15 6.65 14.46
C TYR A 134 -7.14 7.64 15.02
N GLU A 135 -5.86 7.37 14.89
CA GLU A 135 -4.81 8.33 15.21
C GLU A 135 -4.43 9.14 13.97
N LYS A 136 -4.75 10.43 14.01
CA LYS A 136 -4.27 11.37 12.99
C LYS A 136 -2.79 11.66 13.21
N LYS A 137 -1.97 11.41 12.19
CA LYS A 137 -0.51 11.61 12.18
C LYS A 137 -0.11 12.45 10.99
N GLU A 138 1.14 12.91 10.97
CA GLU A 138 1.66 13.76 9.92
C GLU A 138 2.93 13.18 9.31
N ILE A 139 3.08 13.37 8.00
CA ILE A 139 4.29 13.11 7.24
C ILE A 139 4.49 14.29 6.30
N GLY A 140 5.51 15.13 6.56
CA GLY A 140 5.71 16.39 5.83
C GLY A 140 4.49 17.29 5.98
N ASP A 141 3.91 17.71 4.86
CA ASP A 141 2.73 18.55 4.76
C ASP A 141 1.40 17.78 4.66
N ILE A 142 1.45 16.46 4.79
CA ILE A 142 0.29 15.57 4.68
C ILE A 142 -0.07 15.01 6.06
N ALA A 143 -1.32 15.21 6.48
CA ALA A 143 -1.87 14.47 7.61
C ALA A 143 -2.58 13.21 7.10
N TYR A 144 -2.49 12.11 7.84
CA TYR A 144 -3.13 10.84 7.51
C TYR A 144 -3.78 10.18 8.72
N GLN A 145 -4.76 9.35 8.46
CA GLN A 145 -5.43 8.49 9.45
C GLN A 145 -5.83 7.17 8.80
N LEU A 146 -5.77 6.10 9.59
CA LEU A 146 -6.25 4.77 9.20
C LEU A 146 -7.55 4.46 9.93
N ASP A 147 -8.60 4.13 9.17
CA ASP A 147 -9.91 3.75 9.70
C ASP A 147 -10.32 2.38 9.17
N ARG A 148 -11.18 1.65 9.87
CA ARG A 148 -11.52 0.28 9.49
C ARG A 148 -12.25 0.18 8.18
N SER A 149 -11.76 -0.63 7.26
CA SER A 149 -12.49 -0.98 6.04
C SER A 149 -13.33 -2.25 6.18
N GLY A 150 -13.13 -3.05 7.24
CA GLY A 150 -13.92 -4.25 7.53
C GLY A 150 -13.70 -5.42 6.56
N HIS A 151 -12.70 -5.36 5.70
CA HIS A 151 -12.43 -6.34 4.65
C HIS A 151 -11.72 -7.60 5.16
N ILE A 152 -10.52 -7.43 5.72
CA ILE A 152 -9.78 -8.48 6.43
C ILE A 152 -9.24 -7.96 7.76
N LEU A 153 -8.66 -8.83 8.58
CA LEU A 153 -8.05 -8.42 9.85
C LEU A 153 -6.98 -7.35 9.60
N GLY A 154 -7.11 -6.22 10.26
CA GLY A 154 -6.18 -5.09 10.13
C GLY A 154 -6.45 -4.16 8.95
N SER A 155 -7.36 -4.49 8.04
CA SER A 155 -7.65 -3.66 6.87
C SER A 155 -8.14 -2.26 7.24
N SER A 156 -7.67 -1.28 6.48
CA SER A 156 -8.04 0.12 6.65
C SER A 156 -8.35 0.79 5.33
N PHE A 157 -9.22 1.77 5.34
CA PHE A 157 -9.15 2.85 4.39
C PHE A 157 -8.26 3.96 4.94
N ILE A 158 -7.70 4.78 4.07
CA ILE A 158 -6.72 5.80 4.41
C ILE A 158 -7.27 7.17 4.07
N GLU A 159 -7.43 8.01 5.09
CA GLU A 159 -7.77 9.39 4.93
C GLU A 159 -6.50 10.26 4.87
N LEU A 160 -6.41 11.13 3.88
CA LEU A 160 -5.33 12.10 3.73
C LEU A 160 -5.89 13.52 3.72
N TRP A 161 -5.29 14.41 4.48
CA TRP A 161 -5.54 15.84 4.41
C TRP A 161 -4.27 16.52 3.89
N VAL A 162 -4.40 17.13 2.74
CA VAL A 162 -3.29 17.73 2.00
C VAL A 162 -3.78 18.96 1.23
N GLU A 163 -3.08 20.09 1.34
CA GLU A 163 -3.40 21.33 0.63
C GLU A 163 -4.88 21.75 0.74
N GLY A 164 -5.47 21.60 1.93
CA GLY A 164 -6.88 21.92 2.17
C GLY A 164 -7.89 20.95 1.51
N LYS A 165 -7.41 19.85 0.93
CA LYS A 165 -8.24 18.77 0.37
C LYS A 165 -8.29 17.58 1.32
N HIS A 166 -9.39 16.83 1.25
CA HIS A 166 -9.54 15.53 1.89
C HIS A 166 -9.60 14.46 0.80
N VAL A 167 -8.66 13.54 0.82
CA VAL A 167 -8.53 12.45 -0.17
C VAL A 167 -8.68 11.13 0.57
N LEU A 168 -9.54 10.26 0.04
CA LEU A 168 -9.82 8.95 0.61
C LEU A 168 -9.33 7.85 -0.34
N PHE A 169 -8.49 6.95 0.20
CA PHE A 169 -8.14 5.69 -0.45
C PHE A 169 -8.85 4.56 0.28
N THR A 170 -9.84 3.98 -0.36
CA THR A 170 -10.71 2.98 0.27
C THR A 170 -10.01 1.64 0.51
N GLY A 171 -8.99 1.33 -0.26
CA GLY A 171 -8.58 -0.06 -0.39
C GLY A 171 -9.79 -0.92 -0.73
N ASP A 172 -9.79 -2.15 -0.24
CA ASP A 172 -10.96 -3.03 -0.34
C ASP A 172 -11.89 -2.85 0.86
N PHE A 173 -13.17 -2.69 0.56
CA PHE A 173 -14.22 -2.61 1.59
C PHE A 173 -14.73 -4.00 1.96
N GLY A 174 -14.97 -4.18 3.25
CA GLY A 174 -15.57 -5.38 3.78
C GLY A 174 -17.04 -5.53 3.38
N ASN A 175 -17.48 -6.78 3.32
CA ASN A 175 -18.87 -7.11 3.10
C ASN A 175 -19.61 -7.30 4.45
N VAL A 176 -20.83 -6.78 4.54
CA VAL A 176 -21.66 -6.88 5.75
C VAL A 176 -22.83 -7.84 5.46
N PRO A 177 -23.17 -8.76 6.38
CA PRO A 177 -22.59 -8.99 7.71
C PRO A 177 -21.34 -9.88 7.71
N SER A 178 -20.31 -9.51 8.48
CA SER A 178 -19.19 -10.38 8.82
C SER A 178 -19.36 -10.90 10.25
N THR A 179 -19.05 -12.19 10.48
CA THR A 179 -19.14 -12.79 11.80
C THR A 179 -17.88 -12.56 12.66
N LEU A 180 -16.76 -12.24 12.03
CA LEU A 180 -15.45 -12.14 12.69
C LEU A 180 -14.88 -10.72 12.73
N LEU A 181 -15.32 -9.86 11.82
CA LEU A 181 -14.78 -8.50 11.70
C LEU A 181 -15.89 -7.47 11.96
N PRO A 182 -15.55 -6.37 12.63
CA PRO A 182 -16.46 -5.24 12.69
C PRO A 182 -16.79 -4.72 11.27
N PRO A 183 -17.97 -4.14 11.08
CA PRO A 183 -18.29 -3.48 9.80
C PRO A 183 -17.29 -2.34 9.51
N PRO A 184 -17.21 -1.89 8.24
CA PRO A 184 -16.43 -0.71 7.89
C PRO A 184 -16.96 0.52 8.65
N ASP A 185 -16.06 1.43 8.99
CA ASP A 185 -16.43 2.70 9.59
C ASP A 185 -17.10 3.59 8.54
N LEU A 186 -17.94 4.52 9.01
CA LEU A 186 -18.56 5.51 8.14
C LEU A 186 -17.57 6.67 7.92
N VAL A 187 -17.34 6.99 6.67
CA VAL A 187 -16.58 8.20 6.32
C VAL A 187 -17.47 9.42 6.59
N SER A 188 -17.04 10.27 7.50
CA SER A 188 -17.69 11.58 7.71
C SER A 188 -17.13 12.57 6.69
N GLY A 189 -17.94 13.02 5.74
CA GLY A 189 -17.61 14.10 4.81
C GLY A 189 -17.60 15.46 5.46
#